data_36c9d70bfcdb00d582d71ea5cf312c26
#
_entry.id   36c9d70bfcdb00d582d71ea5cf312c26
#
_cell.length_a   1.000
_cell.length_b   1.000
_cell.length_c   1.000
_cell.angle_alpha   90.00
_cell.angle_beta   90.00
_cell.angle_gamma   90.00
#
_symmetry.space_group_name_H-M   'P 1'
#
loop_
_entity.id
_entity.type
_entity.pdbx_description
1 polymer ?
#
loop_
_entity_poly.entity_id
_entity_poly.type
_entity_poly.pdbx_seq_one_letter_code
_entity_poly.pdbx_strand_id
1 'polypeptide(L)'
;MNDEEMKNALQSLRDRPRVPADRREAAFERVRSEWQAALATQPAIPARTPTRRWALGLAASVMIVLFSGVFFWMSRDTASSHTQIATVLAVHGGNAFRIDDRIYDQQSIKTGPTTLSMRMASGLVVRAAPNSELRFSDEGHLQLEQGRIFVDSNPRESNAPLLVETELGAIRHLGTQYLVEYDRERLNVAVREGVIALQKPAETRSSTTAAAGEQLIVTANAPQAIERSRISATDARWGWVETVASPIDIDGMTLGAFLQWYERETGHRVTLGNADANTRLSGSITGLTPDDALAAIAVAVELTVAQKDDEVVVSKP
;
A
#
# COMPACT_ATOMS: atom_id res chain seq x y z
N MET A 1 0.07 30.52 14.37
CA MET A 1 0.70 29.85 15.51
C MET A 1 2.16 29.71 15.16
N ASN A 2 3.03 30.43 15.85
CA ASN A 2 4.45 30.56 15.52
C ASN A 2 5.21 29.34 16.11
N ASP A 3 6.32 28.93 15.48
CA ASP A 3 7.13 27.76 15.90
C ASP A 3 7.60 27.84 17.37
N GLU A 4 7.76 29.02 17.91
CA GLU A 4 8.09 29.24 19.33
C GLU A 4 6.90 28.94 20.26
N GLU A 5 5.67 29.22 19.87
CA GLU A 5 4.47 28.91 20.67
C GLU A 5 4.24 27.39 20.73
N MET A 6 4.53 26.69 19.65
CA MET A 6 4.43 25.23 19.59
C MET A 6 5.54 24.55 20.41
N LYS A 7 6.77 25.07 20.38
CA LYS A 7 7.86 24.60 21.26
C LYS A 7 7.57 24.79 22.73
N ASN A 8 7.02 25.95 23.11
CA ASN A 8 6.64 26.23 24.50
C ASN A 8 5.48 25.35 24.99
N ALA A 9 4.50 25.06 24.10
CA ALA A 9 3.40 24.14 24.43
C ALA A 9 3.89 22.69 24.60
N LEU A 10 4.82 22.22 23.78
CA LEU A 10 5.42 20.89 23.90
C LEU A 10 6.33 20.77 25.14
N GLN A 11 7.02 21.84 25.52
CA GLN A 11 7.85 21.87 26.72
C GLN A 11 6.99 21.84 28.00
N SER A 12 5.84 22.52 28.01
CA SER A 12 4.90 22.49 29.14
C SER A 12 4.21 21.13 29.34
N LEU A 13 4.11 20.29 28.29
CA LEU A 13 3.59 18.91 28.39
C LEU A 13 4.64 17.95 28.96
N ARG A 14 5.93 18.28 28.84
CA ARG A 14 7.04 17.46 29.33
C ARG A 14 7.31 17.66 30.84
N ASP A 15 6.90 18.78 31.39
CA ASP A 15 7.15 19.17 32.78
C ASP A 15 5.95 18.91 33.72
N ARG A 16 5.01 18.02 33.32
CA ARG A 16 3.98 17.59 34.28
C ARG A 16 4.64 16.79 35.40
N PRO A 17 4.54 17.26 36.66
CA PRO A 17 5.13 16.53 37.77
C PRO A 17 4.50 15.14 37.84
N ARG A 18 5.32 14.11 37.76
CA ARG A 18 4.88 12.72 37.96
C ARG A 18 4.34 12.64 39.39
N VAL A 19 3.10 12.17 39.51
CA VAL A 19 2.50 11.94 40.84
C VAL A 19 3.43 11.05 41.64
N PRO A 20 3.93 11.46 42.79
CA PRO A 20 4.82 10.67 43.62
C PRO A 20 4.25 9.27 43.91
N ALA A 21 5.11 8.27 44.00
CA ALA A 21 4.69 6.88 44.13
C ALA A 21 3.86 6.65 45.43
N ASP A 22 4.19 7.37 46.50
CA ASP A 22 3.48 7.36 47.75
C ASP A 22 2.02 7.83 47.66
N ARG A 23 1.74 8.84 46.84
CA ARG A 23 0.36 9.29 46.58
C ARG A 23 -0.46 8.32 45.74
N ARG A 24 0.17 7.59 44.85
CA ARG A 24 -0.50 6.52 44.07
C ARG A 24 -0.85 5.36 44.97
N GLU A 25 0.08 4.95 45.82
CA GLU A 25 -0.12 3.85 46.76
C GLU A 25 -1.20 4.18 47.80
N ALA A 26 -1.21 5.40 48.34
CA ALA A 26 -2.26 5.89 49.24
C ALA A 26 -3.65 5.96 48.55
N ALA A 27 -3.72 6.26 47.24
CA ALA A 27 -4.97 6.23 46.49
C ALA A 27 -5.46 4.77 46.26
N PHE A 28 -4.56 3.85 45.99
CA PHE A 28 -4.88 2.42 45.81
C PHE A 28 -5.37 1.79 47.15
N GLU A 29 -4.73 2.10 48.26
CA GLU A 29 -5.16 1.57 49.57
C GLU A 29 -6.53 2.15 50.00
N ARG A 30 -6.83 3.39 49.67
CA ARG A 30 -8.15 3.99 49.94
C ARG A 30 -9.26 3.30 49.11
N VAL A 31 -9.04 3.06 47.85
CA VAL A 31 -9.99 2.34 47.00
C VAL A 31 -10.16 0.89 47.46
N ARG A 32 -9.07 0.24 47.88
CA ARG A 32 -9.12 -1.15 48.40
C ARG A 32 -9.90 -1.23 49.70
N SER A 33 -9.70 -0.27 50.65
CA SER A 33 -10.43 -0.23 51.92
C SER A 33 -11.91 0.06 51.74
N GLU A 34 -12.28 0.96 50.81
CA GLU A 34 -13.68 1.22 50.49
C GLU A 34 -14.36 0.00 49.88
N TRP A 35 -13.65 -0.74 49.01
CA TRP A 35 -14.18 -1.98 48.42
C TRP A 35 -14.36 -3.09 49.45
N GLN A 36 -13.44 -3.25 50.38
CA GLN A 36 -13.56 -4.20 51.49
C GLN A 36 -14.69 -3.84 52.45
N ALA A 37 -14.86 -2.57 52.73
CA ALA A 37 -15.97 -2.06 53.57
C ALA A 37 -17.33 -2.30 52.88
N ALA A 38 -17.43 -2.07 51.58
CA ALA A 38 -18.65 -2.35 50.81
C ALA A 38 -19.02 -3.84 50.76
N LEU A 39 -18.03 -4.74 50.74
CA LEU A 39 -18.26 -6.18 50.79
C LEU A 39 -18.63 -6.69 52.20
N ALA A 40 -18.19 -6.00 53.27
CA ALA A 40 -18.51 -6.37 54.63
C ALA A 40 -19.92 -5.93 55.09
N THR A 41 -20.59 -5.06 54.33
CA THR A 41 -21.92 -4.52 54.69
C THR A 41 -23.08 -5.22 54.00
N GLN A 42 -22.90 -6.50 53.56
CA GLN A 42 -24.05 -7.26 53.08
C GLN A 42 -24.88 -7.78 54.26
N PRO A 43 -26.16 -7.38 54.39
CA PRO A 43 -27.05 -7.93 55.43
C PRO A 43 -27.31 -9.43 55.17
N ALA A 44 -27.16 -10.24 56.22
CA ALA A 44 -27.46 -11.67 56.21
C ALA A 44 -28.91 -11.88 55.80
N ILE A 45 -29.12 -12.61 54.73
CA ILE A 45 -30.47 -13.00 54.26
C ILE A 45 -31.02 -14.12 55.17
N PRO A 46 -32.17 -13.96 55.83
CA PRO A 46 -32.77 -15.04 56.62
C PRO A 46 -33.27 -16.14 55.72
N ALA A 47 -32.93 -17.40 56.07
CA ALA A 47 -33.43 -18.59 55.42
C ALA A 47 -34.96 -18.66 55.50
N ARG A 48 -35.62 -18.65 54.33
CA ARG A 48 -37.05 -18.95 54.16
C ARG A 48 -37.24 -20.15 53.29
N THR A 49 -38.03 -21.10 53.76
CA THR A 49 -38.50 -22.38 53.24
C THR A 49 -39.11 -22.31 51.83
N PRO A 50 -39.05 -23.42 51.04
CA PRO A 50 -39.33 -23.41 49.64
C PRO A 50 -40.79 -23.57 49.30
N THR A 51 -41.39 -22.51 48.74
CA THR A 51 -42.62 -22.66 47.96
C THR A 51 -42.64 -21.63 46.85
N ARG A 52 -42.44 -22.10 45.65
CA ARG A 52 -42.98 -21.58 44.39
C ARG A 52 -41.97 -21.68 43.23
N ARG A 53 -42.11 -22.76 42.49
CA ARG A 53 -41.34 -23.09 41.25
C ARG A 53 -41.54 -22.13 40.07
N TRP A 54 -42.20 -20.98 40.26
CA TRP A 54 -42.53 -20.04 39.19
C TRP A 54 -41.60 -18.81 39.09
N ALA A 55 -40.81 -18.53 40.12
CA ALA A 55 -39.94 -17.36 40.15
C ALA A 55 -38.60 -17.58 39.45
N LEU A 56 -38.17 -18.82 39.21
CA LEU A 56 -36.88 -19.14 38.55
C LEU A 56 -36.94 -18.97 37.00
N GLY A 57 -38.12 -18.99 36.40
CA GLY A 57 -38.29 -18.81 34.96
C GLY A 57 -38.12 -17.34 34.51
N LEU A 58 -38.48 -16.39 35.37
CA LEU A 58 -38.38 -14.95 35.03
C LEU A 58 -36.95 -14.41 35.19
N ALA A 59 -36.20 -14.91 36.19
CA ALA A 59 -34.81 -14.49 36.38
C ALA A 59 -33.87 -14.99 35.26
N ALA A 60 -34.11 -16.22 34.76
CA ALA A 60 -33.35 -16.79 33.64
C ALA A 60 -33.63 -16.05 32.31
N SER A 61 -34.88 -15.65 32.06
CA SER A 61 -35.23 -14.89 30.84
C SER A 61 -34.66 -13.47 30.83
N VAL A 62 -34.64 -12.79 31.99
CA VAL A 62 -34.01 -11.45 32.11
C VAL A 62 -32.49 -11.55 31.92
N MET A 63 -31.82 -12.56 32.48
CA MET A 63 -30.40 -12.80 32.26
C MET A 63 -30.06 -13.13 30.81
N ILE A 64 -30.89 -13.92 30.13
CA ILE A 64 -30.71 -14.24 28.71
C ILE A 64 -30.88 -12.97 27.85
N VAL A 65 -31.85 -12.12 28.16
CA VAL A 65 -32.07 -10.85 27.44
C VAL A 65 -30.94 -9.87 27.69
N LEU A 66 -30.43 -9.77 28.92
CA LEU A 66 -29.28 -8.91 29.25
C LEU A 66 -27.98 -9.46 28.64
N PHE A 67 -27.74 -10.78 28.71
CA PHE A 67 -26.58 -11.38 28.06
C PHE A 67 -26.67 -11.30 26.53
N SER A 68 -27.86 -11.52 25.95
CA SER A 68 -28.08 -11.33 24.51
C SER A 68 -27.91 -9.86 24.10
N GLY A 69 -28.39 -8.94 24.92
CA GLY A 69 -28.24 -7.49 24.71
C GLY A 69 -26.78 -7.04 24.79
N VAL A 70 -26.04 -7.50 25.80
CA VAL A 70 -24.61 -7.21 25.96
C VAL A 70 -23.78 -7.90 24.86
N PHE A 71 -24.08 -9.16 24.54
CA PHE A 71 -23.44 -9.86 23.45
C PHE A 71 -23.74 -9.21 22.09
N PHE A 72 -24.98 -8.80 21.84
CA PHE A 72 -25.39 -8.09 20.64
C PHE A 72 -24.80 -6.67 20.59
N TRP A 73 -24.62 -6.01 21.73
CA TRP A 73 -23.95 -4.70 21.82
C TRP A 73 -22.44 -4.84 21.62
N MET A 74 -21.79 -5.82 22.24
CA MET A 74 -20.38 -6.16 21.98
C MET A 74 -20.12 -6.65 20.54
N SER A 75 -21.13 -7.27 19.90
CA SER A 75 -21.02 -7.70 18.51
C SER A 75 -21.30 -6.56 17.51
N ARG A 76 -21.86 -5.44 17.93
CA ARG A 76 -22.14 -4.29 17.07
C ARG A 76 -20.94 -3.37 16.86
N ASP A 77 -19.96 -3.39 17.75
CA ASP A 77 -18.81 -2.47 17.66
C ASP A 77 -17.63 -3.01 16.85
N THR A 78 -17.78 -4.15 16.16
CA THR A 78 -16.85 -4.56 15.10
C THR A 78 -17.42 -4.27 13.71
N ALA A 79 -18.01 -3.12 13.50
CA ALA A 79 -17.98 -2.51 12.19
C ALA A 79 -16.52 -2.09 12.01
N SER A 80 -15.67 -2.99 11.50
CA SER A 80 -14.34 -2.64 11.02
C SER A 80 -14.54 -1.52 10.02
N SER A 81 -14.27 -0.29 10.44
CA SER A 81 -14.27 0.85 9.54
C SER A 81 -13.08 0.63 8.60
N HIS A 82 -13.31 -0.10 7.53
CA HIS A 82 -12.31 -0.30 6.50
C HIS A 82 -11.94 1.05 5.91
N THR A 83 -10.66 1.39 5.99
CA THR A 83 -10.13 2.62 5.42
C THR A 83 -9.87 2.40 3.94
N GLN A 84 -10.36 3.30 3.10
CA GLN A 84 -10.02 3.28 1.68
C GLN A 84 -8.53 3.61 1.53
N ILE A 85 -7.77 2.70 0.94
CA ILE A 85 -6.31 2.82 0.77
C ILE A 85 -5.89 3.05 -0.68
N ALA A 86 -6.71 2.66 -1.64
CA ALA A 86 -6.39 2.86 -3.05
C ALA A 86 -7.66 3.02 -3.90
N THR A 87 -7.45 3.49 -5.13
CA THR A 87 -8.47 3.57 -6.19
C THR A 87 -7.90 2.95 -7.47
N VAL A 88 -8.72 2.19 -8.18
CA VAL A 88 -8.35 1.58 -9.46
C VAL A 88 -8.22 2.66 -10.53
N LEU A 89 -7.06 2.72 -11.20
CA LEU A 89 -6.76 3.68 -12.27
C LEU A 89 -6.99 3.11 -13.66
N ALA A 90 -6.57 1.87 -13.86
CA ALA A 90 -6.65 1.20 -15.15
C ALA A 90 -6.83 -0.30 -14.97
N VAL A 91 -7.51 -0.91 -15.93
CA VAL A 91 -7.83 -2.34 -15.96
C VAL A 91 -7.62 -2.84 -17.37
N HIS A 92 -6.89 -3.95 -17.52
CA HIS A 92 -6.73 -4.64 -18.80
C HIS A 92 -7.03 -6.13 -18.64
N GLY A 93 -7.89 -6.66 -19.50
CA GLY A 93 -8.37 -8.04 -19.41
C GLY A 93 -9.35 -8.26 -18.23
N GLY A 94 -10.16 -9.30 -18.33
CA GLY A 94 -11.12 -9.66 -17.28
C GLY A 94 -12.24 -8.63 -17.04
N ASN A 95 -13.04 -8.88 -16.01
CA ASN A 95 -14.16 -8.02 -15.63
C ASN A 95 -14.37 -7.94 -14.09
N ALA A 96 -13.39 -8.40 -13.33
CA ALA A 96 -13.46 -8.43 -11.87
C ALA A 96 -13.33 -7.04 -11.22
N PHE A 97 -12.71 -6.09 -11.92
CA PHE A 97 -12.47 -4.72 -11.45
C PHE A 97 -12.93 -3.72 -12.49
N ARG A 98 -13.23 -2.51 -12.03
CA ARG A 98 -13.59 -1.35 -12.85
C ARG A 98 -12.72 -0.16 -12.45
N ILE A 99 -12.53 0.77 -13.38
CA ILE A 99 -11.91 2.07 -13.07
C ILE A 99 -12.76 2.74 -11.99
N ASP A 100 -12.10 3.43 -11.06
CA ASP A 100 -12.66 4.09 -9.87
C ASP A 100 -13.17 3.13 -8.77
N ASP A 101 -13.03 1.81 -8.91
CA ASP A 101 -13.27 0.90 -7.79
C ASP A 101 -12.33 1.25 -6.62
N ARG A 102 -12.91 1.20 -5.41
CA ARG A 102 -12.20 1.51 -4.17
C ARG A 102 -11.66 0.24 -3.55
N ILE A 103 -10.40 0.30 -3.15
CA ILE A 103 -9.71 -0.77 -2.43
C ILE A 103 -9.59 -0.36 -0.96
N TYR A 104 -9.89 -1.28 -0.07
CA TYR A 104 -9.90 -1.07 1.36
C TYR A 104 -8.79 -1.87 2.04
N ASP A 105 -8.41 -1.44 3.26
CA ASP A 105 -7.49 -2.18 4.10
C ASP A 105 -8.00 -3.60 4.39
N GLN A 106 -7.09 -4.52 4.64
CA GLN A 106 -7.36 -5.96 4.88
C GLN A 106 -8.07 -6.68 3.73
N GLN A 107 -8.37 -6.00 2.61
CA GLN A 107 -8.98 -6.63 1.44
C GLN A 107 -7.96 -7.50 0.71
N SER A 108 -8.32 -8.75 0.44
CA SER A 108 -7.55 -9.61 -0.46
C SER A 108 -7.94 -9.33 -1.91
N ILE A 109 -6.93 -9.07 -2.74
CA ILE A 109 -7.07 -8.79 -4.16
C ILE A 109 -6.55 -9.99 -4.92
N LYS A 110 -7.41 -10.61 -5.73
CA LYS A 110 -7.06 -11.68 -6.67
C LYS A 110 -7.36 -11.20 -8.07
N THR A 111 -6.32 -10.98 -8.85
CA THR A 111 -6.48 -10.40 -10.19
C THR A 111 -7.08 -11.36 -11.21
N GLY A 112 -6.92 -12.68 -11.05
CA GLY A 112 -7.32 -13.63 -12.07
C GLY A 112 -6.67 -13.29 -13.43
N PRO A 113 -7.42 -13.22 -14.54
CA PRO A 113 -6.84 -12.87 -15.84
C PRO A 113 -6.57 -11.36 -16.03
N THR A 114 -6.88 -10.53 -15.02
CA THR A 114 -6.85 -9.07 -15.10
C THR A 114 -5.47 -8.51 -14.76
N THR A 115 -4.98 -7.56 -15.54
CA THR A 115 -3.93 -6.62 -15.13
C THR A 115 -4.59 -5.40 -14.51
N LEU A 116 -4.12 -4.97 -13.34
CA LEU A 116 -4.74 -3.94 -12.52
C LEU A 116 -3.73 -2.85 -12.19
N SER A 117 -4.10 -1.58 -12.36
CA SER A 117 -3.34 -0.44 -11.85
C SER A 117 -4.15 0.27 -10.76
N MET A 118 -3.52 0.55 -9.62
CA MET A 118 -4.14 1.16 -8.45
C MET A 118 -3.30 2.35 -7.98
N ARG A 119 -3.96 3.47 -7.66
CA ARG A 119 -3.32 4.62 -6.99
C ARG A 119 -3.65 4.56 -5.51
N MET A 120 -2.61 4.49 -4.70
CA MET A 120 -2.73 4.57 -3.25
C MET A 120 -3.13 6.00 -2.82
N ALA A 121 -3.74 6.16 -1.66
CA ALA A 121 -4.04 7.48 -1.10
C ALA A 121 -2.77 8.32 -0.88
N SER A 122 -1.64 7.66 -0.65
CA SER A 122 -0.31 8.26 -0.58
C SER A 122 0.26 8.77 -1.92
N GLY A 123 -0.40 8.50 -3.05
CA GLY A 123 0.06 8.85 -4.40
C GLY A 123 0.92 7.79 -5.10
N LEU A 124 1.34 6.73 -4.39
CA LEU A 124 2.02 5.59 -5.00
C LEU A 124 1.12 4.90 -6.03
N VAL A 125 1.70 4.39 -7.11
CA VAL A 125 1.00 3.52 -8.06
C VAL A 125 1.51 2.09 -7.90
N VAL A 126 0.58 1.17 -7.66
CA VAL A 126 0.85 -0.26 -7.61
C VAL A 126 0.09 -0.93 -8.76
N ARG A 127 0.81 -1.66 -9.60
CA ARG A 127 0.22 -2.46 -10.67
C ARG A 127 0.37 -3.93 -10.33
N ALA A 128 -0.66 -4.73 -10.58
CA ALA A 128 -0.66 -6.17 -10.34
C ALA A 128 -0.91 -6.90 -11.66
N ALA A 129 -0.03 -7.85 -11.99
CA ALA A 129 -0.15 -8.69 -13.18
C ALA A 129 -1.31 -9.69 -13.04
N PRO A 130 -1.72 -10.36 -14.13
CA PRO A 130 -2.63 -11.49 -14.05
C PRO A 130 -2.14 -12.57 -13.08
N ASN A 131 -3.10 -13.25 -12.42
CA ASN A 131 -2.87 -14.33 -11.46
C ASN A 131 -2.03 -13.91 -10.24
N SER A 132 -2.17 -12.65 -9.82
CA SER A 132 -1.56 -12.13 -8.60
C SER A 132 -2.54 -12.16 -7.44
N GLU A 133 -2.04 -12.52 -6.25
CA GLU A 133 -2.77 -12.47 -4.98
C GLU A 133 -2.02 -11.57 -4.01
N LEU A 134 -2.67 -10.52 -3.57
CA LEU A 134 -2.08 -9.52 -2.68
C LEU A 134 -3.09 -9.00 -1.67
N ARG A 135 -2.58 -8.47 -0.56
CA ARG A 135 -3.38 -7.85 0.50
C ARG A 135 -2.66 -6.62 1.01
N PHE A 136 -3.40 -5.54 1.16
CA PHE A 136 -2.92 -4.37 1.88
C PHE A 136 -3.35 -4.47 3.34
N SER A 137 -2.40 -4.47 4.27
CA SER A 137 -2.71 -4.36 5.69
C SER A 137 -3.06 -2.92 6.06
N ASP A 138 -2.38 -1.97 5.46
CA ASP A 138 -2.58 -0.52 5.51
C ASP A 138 -1.96 0.14 4.27
N GLU A 139 -1.89 1.48 4.22
CA GLU A 139 -1.29 2.22 3.09
C GLU A 139 0.21 1.96 2.89
N GLY A 140 0.92 1.58 3.95
CA GLY A 140 2.37 1.37 3.95
C GLY A 140 2.79 -0.10 3.87
N HIS A 141 1.86 -1.06 3.91
CA HIS A 141 2.17 -2.48 3.98
C HIS A 141 1.35 -3.30 2.98
N LEU A 142 2.04 -3.94 2.05
CA LEU A 142 1.49 -4.83 1.05
C LEU A 142 2.09 -6.23 1.23
N GLN A 143 1.26 -7.24 1.43
CA GLN A 143 1.63 -8.64 1.41
C GLN A 143 1.37 -9.21 0.01
N LEU A 144 2.41 -9.71 -0.65
CA LEU A 144 2.30 -10.43 -1.91
C LEU A 144 2.33 -11.93 -1.62
N GLU A 145 1.19 -12.60 -1.79
CA GLU A 145 1.06 -14.05 -1.53
C GLU A 145 1.54 -14.88 -2.73
N GLN A 146 1.32 -14.37 -3.95
CA GLN A 146 1.88 -14.89 -5.20
C GLN A 146 1.65 -13.91 -6.35
N GLY A 147 2.41 -14.05 -7.43
CA GLY A 147 2.24 -13.30 -8.67
C GLY A 147 3.29 -12.22 -8.85
N ARG A 148 2.91 -11.15 -9.55
CA ARG A 148 3.82 -10.06 -9.91
C ARG A 148 3.18 -8.72 -9.64
N ILE A 149 3.92 -7.83 -9.02
CA ILE A 149 3.54 -6.43 -8.84
C ILE A 149 4.64 -5.51 -9.33
N PHE A 150 4.25 -4.36 -9.83
CA PHE A 150 5.14 -3.24 -10.14
C PHE A 150 4.74 -2.08 -9.24
N VAL A 151 5.73 -1.46 -8.61
CA VAL A 151 5.54 -0.30 -7.75
C VAL A 151 6.23 0.89 -8.39
N ASP A 152 5.48 1.97 -8.54
CA ASP A 152 5.97 3.26 -9.01
C ASP A 152 5.78 4.30 -7.91
N SER A 153 6.90 4.71 -7.34
CA SER A 153 7.00 5.80 -6.37
C SER A 153 7.61 7.01 -7.07
N ASN A 154 6.76 7.84 -7.69
CA ASN A 154 7.21 9.09 -8.27
C ASN A 154 7.58 10.07 -7.15
N PRO A 155 8.86 10.46 -6.98
CA PRO A 155 9.26 11.35 -5.89
C PRO A 155 8.60 12.73 -5.92
N ARG A 156 8.04 13.12 -7.07
CA ARG A 156 7.30 14.39 -7.23
C ARG A 156 5.86 14.29 -6.74
N GLU A 157 5.31 13.08 -6.68
CA GLU A 157 3.92 12.81 -6.30
C GLU A 157 3.81 12.18 -4.92
N SER A 158 4.76 11.33 -4.55
CA SER A 158 4.75 10.62 -3.27
C SER A 158 6.15 10.23 -2.81
N ASN A 159 6.44 10.49 -1.53
CA ASN A 159 7.59 9.94 -0.81
C ASN A 159 7.15 8.93 0.26
N ALA A 160 5.91 8.45 0.21
CA ALA A 160 5.41 7.52 1.19
C ALA A 160 6.14 6.17 1.08
N PRO A 161 6.61 5.59 2.18
CA PRO A 161 7.22 4.29 2.16
C PRO A 161 6.16 3.20 1.92
N LEU A 162 6.51 2.19 1.12
CA LEU A 162 5.75 0.96 1.00
C LEU A 162 6.66 -0.21 1.35
N LEU A 163 6.23 -1.05 2.27
CA LEU A 163 6.85 -2.33 2.57
C LEU A 163 6.09 -3.40 1.80
N VAL A 164 6.78 -4.08 0.89
CA VAL A 164 6.24 -5.27 0.21
C VAL A 164 6.79 -6.50 0.91
N GLU A 165 5.92 -7.32 1.48
CA GLU A 165 6.28 -8.52 2.21
C GLU A 165 5.93 -9.78 1.44
N THR A 166 6.82 -10.77 1.48
CA THR A 166 6.66 -12.14 0.99
C THR A 166 7.22 -13.10 2.03
N GLU A 167 6.98 -14.40 1.91
CA GLU A 167 7.60 -15.39 2.80
C GLU A 167 9.14 -15.45 2.66
N LEU A 168 9.70 -15.02 1.51
CA LEU A 168 11.13 -15.05 1.24
C LEU A 168 11.85 -13.73 1.53
N GLY A 169 11.13 -12.65 1.83
CA GLY A 169 11.75 -11.38 2.17
C GLY A 169 10.80 -10.20 2.16
N ALA A 170 11.26 -9.10 2.74
CA ALA A 170 10.58 -7.83 2.79
C ALA A 170 11.35 -6.78 2.00
N ILE A 171 10.69 -6.06 1.11
CA ILE A 171 11.26 -5.09 0.20
C ILE A 171 10.82 -3.69 0.62
N ARG A 172 11.79 -2.81 0.83
CA ARG A 172 11.58 -1.37 1.04
C ARG A 172 12.18 -0.59 -0.11
N HIS A 173 11.56 0.51 -0.48
CA HIS A 173 12.04 1.38 -1.56
C HIS A 173 12.33 2.80 -1.10
N LEU A 174 13.15 3.51 -1.90
CA LEU A 174 13.50 4.93 -1.72
C LEU A 174 13.38 5.63 -3.08
N GLY A 175 12.15 6.07 -3.44
CA GLY A 175 11.90 6.79 -4.70
C GLY A 175 12.20 5.95 -5.94
N THR A 176 11.44 4.89 -6.19
CA THR A 176 11.82 3.82 -7.11
C THR A 176 10.70 3.39 -8.05
N GLN A 177 11.11 2.84 -9.20
CA GLN A 177 10.31 1.90 -9.99
C GLN A 177 10.91 0.51 -9.89
N TYR A 178 10.15 -0.46 -9.43
CA TYR A 178 10.62 -1.81 -9.26
C TYR A 178 9.50 -2.84 -9.44
N LEU A 179 9.91 -4.05 -9.84
CA LEU A 179 9.09 -5.23 -10.03
C LEU A 179 9.38 -6.22 -8.91
N VAL A 180 8.35 -6.83 -8.34
CA VAL A 180 8.44 -7.98 -7.44
C VAL A 180 7.68 -9.13 -8.06
N GLU A 181 8.35 -10.25 -8.27
CA GLU A 181 7.78 -11.51 -8.73
C GLU A 181 7.97 -12.56 -7.64
N TYR A 182 6.89 -13.20 -7.21
CA TYR A 182 6.90 -14.18 -6.15
C TYR A 182 5.97 -15.36 -6.46
N ASP A 183 6.50 -16.59 -6.37
CA ASP A 183 5.77 -17.84 -6.65
C ASP A 183 5.89 -18.89 -5.52
N ARG A 184 6.25 -18.46 -4.29
CA ARG A 184 6.56 -19.25 -3.10
C ARG A 184 7.91 -19.98 -3.14
N GLU A 185 8.39 -20.36 -4.30
CA GLU A 185 9.72 -21.00 -4.46
C GLU A 185 10.81 -19.96 -4.71
N ARG A 186 10.44 -18.85 -5.33
CA ARG A 186 11.37 -17.82 -5.78
C ARG A 186 10.79 -16.41 -5.59
N LEU A 187 11.62 -15.54 -5.05
CA LEU A 187 11.41 -14.10 -5.02
C LEU A 187 12.43 -13.44 -5.97
N ASN A 188 11.94 -12.69 -6.94
CA ASN A 188 12.76 -11.88 -7.83
C ASN A 188 12.34 -10.41 -7.66
N VAL A 189 13.31 -9.54 -7.39
CA VAL A 189 13.11 -8.10 -7.27
C VAL A 189 14.01 -7.40 -8.26
N ALA A 190 13.42 -6.74 -9.26
CA ALA A 190 14.13 -6.03 -10.33
C ALA A 190 13.88 -4.53 -10.21
N VAL A 191 14.93 -3.72 -10.36
CA VAL A 191 14.87 -2.26 -10.19
C VAL A 191 15.04 -1.57 -11.54
N ARG A 192 14.02 -0.79 -11.95
CA ARG A 192 14.08 0.05 -13.16
C ARG A 192 14.66 1.43 -12.84
N GLU A 193 14.24 2.05 -11.72
CA GLU A 193 14.69 3.37 -11.27
C GLU A 193 14.87 3.39 -9.75
N GLY A 194 15.90 4.12 -9.26
CA GLY A 194 16.14 4.33 -7.83
C GLY A 194 16.83 3.16 -7.14
N VAL A 195 16.48 2.91 -5.87
CA VAL A 195 17.14 1.91 -5.01
C VAL A 195 16.10 1.21 -4.14
N ILE A 196 16.21 -0.11 -4.00
CA ILE A 196 15.46 -0.91 -3.02
C ILE A 196 16.39 -1.52 -1.98
N ALA A 197 15.82 -1.91 -0.84
CA ALA A 197 16.47 -2.73 0.17
C ALA A 197 15.64 -3.99 0.40
N LEU A 198 16.24 -5.15 0.20
CA LEU A 198 15.66 -6.47 0.48
C LEU A 198 16.18 -6.98 1.82
N GLN A 199 15.28 -7.25 2.74
CA GLN A 199 15.55 -7.83 4.04
C GLN A 199 15.01 -9.25 4.08
N LYS A 200 15.85 -10.22 4.43
CA LYS A 200 15.43 -11.62 4.59
C LYS A 200 14.73 -11.85 5.92
N PRO A 201 13.79 -12.82 6.03
CA PRO A 201 13.01 -13.04 7.24
C PRO A 201 13.85 -13.33 8.49
N ALA A 202 14.98 -14.04 8.32
CA ALA A 202 15.89 -14.41 9.42
C ALA A 202 16.86 -13.29 9.82
N GLU A 203 16.97 -12.21 9.06
CA GLU A 203 17.97 -11.16 9.24
C GLU A 203 17.31 -9.81 9.56
N THR A 204 17.05 -9.57 10.86
CA THR A 204 16.39 -8.31 11.28
C THR A 204 17.28 -7.07 11.23
N ARG A 205 18.60 -7.22 11.07
CA ARG A 205 19.57 -6.12 11.14
C ARG A 205 20.33 -5.84 9.84
N SER A 206 20.25 -6.72 8.84
CA SER A 206 20.94 -6.54 7.55
C SER A 206 19.93 -6.53 6.41
N SER A 207 20.21 -5.69 5.43
CA SER A 207 19.47 -5.65 4.16
C SER A 207 20.45 -5.62 3.00
N THR A 208 20.07 -6.23 1.89
CA THR A 208 20.81 -6.16 0.64
C THR A 208 20.12 -5.13 -0.27
N THR A 209 20.87 -4.15 -0.73
CA THR A 209 20.35 -3.12 -1.65
C THR A 209 20.54 -3.52 -3.10
N ALA A 210 19.63 -3.07 -3.97
CA ALA A 210 19.80 -3.08 -5.43
C ALA A 210 19.43 -1.72 -6.00
N ALA A 211 20.20 -1.28 -7.00
CA ALA A 211 20.01 -0.03 -7.73
C ALA A 211 19.42 -0.28 -9.11
N ALA A 212 19.07 0.81 -9.81
CA ALA A 212 18.58 0.75 -11.19
C ALA A 212 19.46 -0.14 -12.09
N GLY A 213 18.85 -1.00 -12.89
CA GLY A 213 19.52 -1.97 -13.74
C GLY A 213 20.01 -3.24 -13.02
N GLU A 214 19.65 -3.44 -11.75
CA GLU A 214 19.96 -4.65 -10.99
C GLU A 214 18.70 -5.42 -10.61
N GLN A 215 18.87 -6.73 -10.43
CA GLN A 215 17.85 -7.59 -9.82
C GLN A 215 18.46 -8.49 -8.74
N LEU A 216 17.66 -8.78 -7.72
CA LEU A 216 17.99 -9.70 -6.64
C LEU A 216 17.05 -10.90 -6.71
N ILE A 217 17.60 -12.10 -6.52
CA ILE A 217 16.85 -13.36 -6.54
C ILE A 217 17.12 -14.12 -5.25
N VAL A 218 16.05 -14.55 -4.59
CA VAL A 218 16.07 -15.44 -3.44
C VAL A 218 15.24 -16.67 -3.76
N THR A 219 15.73 -17.86 -3.43
CA THR A 219 15.02 -19.12 -3.63
C THR A 219 14.72 -19.79 -2.29
N ALA A 220 13.58 -20.48 -2.19
CA ALA A 220 13.12 -21.10 -0.95
C ALA A 220 14.08 -22.21 -0.47
N ASN A 221 14.75 -22.91 -1.38
CA ASN A 221 15.73 -23.95 -1.07
C ASN A 221 17.09 -23.40 -0.60
N ALA A 222 17.37 -22.11 -0.84
CA ALA A 222 18.58 -21.42 -0.41
C ALA A 222 18.27 -19.99 0.08
N PRO A 223 17.40 -19.82 1.10
CA PRO A 223 16.88 -18.51 1.49
C PRO A 223 17.97 -17.57 2.05
N GLN A 224 19.13 -18.11 2.38
CA GLN A 224 20.27 -17.30 2.85
C GLN A 224 21.12 -16.74 1.68
N ALA A 225 21.01 -17.31 0.49
CA ALA A 225 21.72 -16.82 -0.69
C ALA A 225 20.87 -15.77 -1.43
N ILE A 226 21.50 -14.67 -1.83
CA ILE A 226 20.89 -13.67 -2.72
C ILE A 226 21.76 -13.64 -3.97
N GLU A 227 21.17 -14.04 -5.09
CA GLU A 227 21.79 -13.89 -6.38
C GLU A 227 21.55 -12.49 -6.92
N ARG A 228 22.57 -11.88 -7.50
CA ARG A 228 22.49 -10.56 -8.13
C ARG A 228 22.83 -10.68 -9.61
N SER A 229 22.02 -10.06 -10.45
CA SER A 229 22.29 -9.95 -11.89
C SER A 229 21.83 -8.61 -12.44
N ARG A 230 22.11 -8.36 -13.72
CA ARG A 230 21.66 -7.14 -14.39
C ARG A 230 20.35 -7.38 -15.14
N ILE A 231 19.57 -6.30 -15.29
CA ILE A 231 18.34 -6.26 -16.07
C ILE A 231 18.25 -4.92 -16.79
N SER A 232 17.84 -4.92 -18.08
CA SER A 232 17.55 -3.67 -18.77
C SER A 232 16.27 -3.01 -18.25
N ALA A 233 16.19 -1.68 -18.33
CA ALA A 233 14.97 -0.92 -18.07
C ALA A 233 13.83 -1.25 -19.06
N THR A 234 14.18 -1.79 -20.24
CA THR A 234 13.28 -2.20 -21.35
C THR A 234 13.18 -3.73 -21.51
N ASP A 235 13.61 -4.52 -20.50
CA ASP A 235 13.47 -5.97 -20.52
C ASP A 235 11.99 -6.37 -20.69
N ALA A 236 11.73 -7.42 -21.48
CA ALA A 236 10.38 -7.89 -21.81
C ALA A 236 9.51 -8.20 -20.56
N ARG A 237 10.12 -8.42 -19.40
CA ARG A 237 9.37 -8.60 -18.13
C ARG A 237 8.58 -7.38 -17.71
N TRP A 238 8.92 -6.19 -18.21
CA TRP A 238 8.17 -4.95 -17.93
C TRP A 238 6.94 -4.78 -18.83
N GLY A 239 6.86 -5.44 -19.98
CA GLY A 239 5.85 -5.17 -21.01
C GLY A 239 4.39 -5.24 -20.53
N TRP A 240 4.06 -6.08 -19.52
CA TRP A 240 2.71 -6.11 -18.96
C TRP A 240 2.35 -4.83 -18.18
N VAL A 241 3.34 -4.11 -17.67
CA VAL A 241 3.15 -2.86 -16.90
C VAL A 241 2.54 -1.78 -17.80
N GLU A 242 2.93 -1.76 -19.07
CA GLU A 242 2.52 -0.77 -20.06
C GLU A 242 1.03 -0.92 -20.47
N THR A 243 0.48 -2.13 -20.35
CA THR A 243 -0.94 -2.38 -20.66
C THR A 243 -1.91 -1.66 -19.71
N VAL A 244 -1.43 -1.22 -18.55
CA VAL A 244 -2.15 -0.44 -17.54
C VAL A 244 -1.34 0.79 -17.14
N ALA A 245 -0.73 1.45 -18.11
CA ALA A 245 0.00 2.70 -17.92
C ALA A 245 -0.86 3.73 -17.18
N SER A 246 -0.21 4.61 -16.41
CA SER A 246 -0.92 5.65 -15.68
C SER A 246 -1.64 6.57 -16.67
N PRO A 247 -2.96 6.76 -16.52
CA PRO A 247 -3.70 7.65 -17.40
C PRO A 247 -3.15 9.08 -17.30
N ILE A 248 -3.05 9.73 -18.46
CA ILE A 248 -2.55 11.10 -18.60
C ILE A 248 -3.49 11.90 -19.51
N ASP A 249 -3.76 13.14 -19.11
CA ASP A 249 -4.45 14.11 -19.94
C ASP A 249 -3.42 14.90 -20.74
N ILE A 250 -3.45 14.78 -22.08
CA ILE A 250 -2.52 15.45 -22.98
C ILE A 250 -3.04 16.80 -23.48
N ASP A 251 -4.30 17.14 -23.23
CA ASP A 251 -4.86 18.40 -23.75
C ASP A 251 -4.17 19.61 -23.11
N GLY A 252 -3.53 20.42 -23.95
CA GLY A 252 -2.69 21.53 -23.51
C GLY A 252 -1.32 21.15 -22.92
N MET A 253 -0.98 19.87 -22.83
CA MET A 253 0.33 19.40 -22.40
C MET A 253 1.42 19.74 -23.42
N THR A 254 2.68 19.89 -22.97
CA THR A 254 3.81 20.05 -23.89
C THR A 254 4.33 18.69 -24.35
N LEU A 255 4.89 18.63 -25.55
CA LEU A 255 5.56 17.44 -26.08
C LEU A 255 6.62 16.92 -25.10
N GLY A 256 7.44 17.83 -24.54
CA GLY A 256 8.46 17.42 -23.57
C GLY A 256 7.90 16.76 -22.32
N ALA A 257 6.75 17.24 -21.80
CA ALA A 257 6.09 16.62 -20.65
C ALA A 257 5.50 15.22 -20.99
N PHE A 258 4.93 15.08 -22.19
CA PHE A 258 4.46 13.79 -22.69
C PHE A 258 5.61 12.79 -22.83
N LEU A 259 6.74 13.20 -23.41
CA LEU A 259 7.91 12.34 -23.57
C LEU A 259 8.50 11.90 -22.23
N GLN A 260 8.49 12.75 -21.19
CA GLN A 260 8.87 12.38 -19.83
C GLN A 260 7.92 11.31 -19.25
N TRP A 261 6.61 11.43 -19.48
CA TRP A 261 5.65 10.39 -19.11
C TRP A 261 5.93 9.08 -19.85
N TYR A 262 6.20 9.15 -21.16
CA TYR A 262 6.53 7.99 -21.97
C TYR A 262 7.79 7.27 -21.47
N GLU A 263 8.89 8.00 -21.20
CA GLU A 263 10.11 7.44 -20.60
C GLU A 263 9.82 6.70 -19.30
N ARG A 264 8.99 7.31 -18.44
CA ARG A 264 8.66 6.73 -17.15
C ARG A 264 7.83 5.45 -17.26
N GLU A 265 6.89 5.41 -18.20
CA GLU A 265 6.02 4.25 -18.39
C GLU A 265 6.74 3.08 -19.05
N THR A 266 7.60 3.34 -20.02
CA THR A 266 8.27 2.30 -20.84
C THR A 266 9.67 1.94 -20.36
N GLY A 267 10.36 2.87 -19.68
CA GLY A 267 11.77 2.73 -19.34
C GLY A 267 12.73 3.03 -20.50
N HIS A 268 12.21 3.36 -21.70
CA HIS A 268 13.03 3.87 -22.79
C HIS A 268 13.60 5.23 -22.47
N ARG A 269 14.83 5.50 -22.85
CA ARG A 269 15.38 6.85 -22.84
C ARG A 269 14.92 7.58 -24.10
N VAL A 270 14.38 8.78 -23.94
CA VAL A 270 13.94 9.57 -25.09
C VAL A 270 14.92 10.71 -25.36
N THR A 271 15.41 10.77 -26.60
CA THR A 271 16.23 11.87 -27.11
C THR A 271 15.37 12.71 -28.06
N LEU A 272 15.20 13.99 -27.70
CA LEU A 272 14.55 14.96 -28.56
C LEU A 272 15.58 15.63 -29.45
N GLY A 273 15.47 15.39 -30.77
CA GLY A 273 16.38 15.97 -31.78
C GLY A 273 16.04 17.43 -32.04
N ASN A 274 15.65 17.77 -33.27
CA ASN A 274 15.33 19.14 -33.68
C ASN A 274 13.86 19.54 -33.46
N ALA A 275 13.07 18.73 -32.75
CA ALA A 275 11.69 19.05 -32.39
C ALA A 275 11.61 20.00 -31.19
N ASP A 276 10.58 20.83 -31.14
CA ASP A 276 10.36 21.77 -30.02
C ASP A 276 9.63 21.07 -28.87
N ALA A 277 10.29 20.95 -27.73
CA ALA A 277 9.73 20.38 -26.51
C ALA A 277 8.48 21.13 -25.99
N ASN A 278 8.30 22.42 -26.36
CA ASN A 278 7.18 23.25 -25.94
C ASN A 278 5.96 23.13 -26.87
N THR A 279 6.03 22.31 -27.93
CA THR A 279 4.89 22.04 -28.81
C THR A 279 3.72 21.59 -27.96
N ARG A 280 2.57 22.31 -28.10
CA ARG A 280 1.34 21.98 -27.37
C ARG A 280 0.62 20.83 -28.06
N LEU A 281 0.26 19.84 -27.26
CA LEU A 281 -0.55 18.70 -27.69
C LEU A 281 -2.03 19.01 -27.45
N SER A 282 -2.90 18.37 -28.24
CA SER A 282 -4.35 18.44 -28.05
C SER A 282 -4.98 17.10 -28.43
N GLY A 283 -6.11 16.79 -27.79
CA GLY A 283 -6.83 15.55 -28.04
C GLY A 283 -6.75 14.59 -26.86
N SER A 284 -7.00 13.30 -27.11
CA SER A 284 -7.03 12.26 -26.08
C SER A 284 -6.29 11.01 -26.55
N ILE A 285 -5.54 10.40 -25.64
CA ILE A 285 -4.87 9.11 -25.81
C ILE A 285 -5.46 8.06 -24.88
N THR A 286 -6.64 8.29 -24.36
CA THR A 286 -7.30 7.36 -23.43
C THR A 286 -7.43 5.96 -24.04
N GLY A 287 -6.96 4.95 -23.35
CA GLY A 287 -7.01 3.54 -23.77
C GLY A 287 -5.90 3.12 -24.74
N LEU A 288 -4.98 4.00 -25.10
CA LEU A 288 -3.78 3.65 -25.86
C LEU A 288 -2.67 3.15 -24.92
N THR A 289 -1.85 2.25 -25.42
CA THR A 289 -0.56 1.94 -24.79
C THR A 289 0.40 3.13 -24.95
N PRO A 290 1.49 3.24 -24.16
CA PRO A 290 2.48 4.29 -24.35
C PRO A 290 3.03 4.38 -25.78
N ASP A 291 3.33 3.23 -26.40
CA ASP A 291 3.85 3.16 -27.77
C ASP A 291 2.81 3.62 -28.81
N ASP A 292 1.55 3.19 -28.69
CA ASP A 292 0.47 3.63 -29.54
C ASP A 292 0.22 5.13 -29.40
N ALA A 293 0.32 5.65 -28.16
CA ALA A 293 0.19 7.07 -27.88
C ALA A 293 1.32 7.90 -28.52
N LEU A 294 2.57 7.42 -28.38
CA LEU A 294 3.72 8.05 -29.04
C LEU A 294 3.55 8.08 -30.57
N ALA A 295 3.14 6.96 -31.16
CA ALA A 295 2.89 6.88 -32.60
C ALA A 295 1.78 7.85 -33.05
N ALA A 296 0.67 7.92 -32.32
CA ALA A 296 -0.44 8.83 -32.62
C ALA A 296 0.00 10.31 -32.53
N ILE A 297 0.74 10.67 -31.49
CA ILE A 297 1.27 12.03 -31.31
C ILE A 297 2.29 12.36 -32.39
N ALA A 298 3.18 11.46 -32.73
CA ALA A 298 4.17 11.67 -33.76
C ALA A 298 3.51 12.02 -35.12
N VAL A 299 2.43 11.33 -35.46
CA VAL A 299 1.65 11.65 -36.67
C VAL A 299 0.98 13.02 -36.56
N ALA A 300 0.37 13.33 -35.39
CA ALA A 300 -0.39 14.56 -35.21
C ALA A 300 0.46 15.84 -35.26
N VAL A 301 1.72 15.76 -34.84
CA VAL A 301 2.65 16.92 -34.80
C VAL A 301 3.83 16.76 -35.78
N GLU A 302 3.65 15.91 -36.80
CA GLU A 302 4.61 15.71 -37.91
C GLU A 302 6.03 15.41 -37.43
N LEU A 303 6.19 14.40 -36.55
CA LEU A 303 7.47 13.92 -36.05
C LEU A 303 7.79 12.54 -36.64
N THR A 304 9.09 12.24 -36.69
CA THR A 304 9.62 10.91 -36.93
C THR A 304 10.08 10.31 -35.61
N VAL A 305 9.80 9.03 -35.40
CA VAL A 305 10.24 8.27 -34.24
C VAL A 305 11.16 7.14 -34.74
N ALA A 306 12.37 7.10 -34.23
CA ALA A 306 13.32 6.03 -34.47
C ALA A 306 13.68 5.35 -33.14
N GLN A 307 13.46 4.04 -33.04
CA GLN A 307 13.80 3.26 -31.86
C GLN A 307 15.06 2.45 -32.14
N LYS A 308 16.01 2.51 -31.22
CA LYS A 308 17.24 1.74 -31.26
C LYS A 308 17.60 1.28 -29.86
N ASP A 309 17.56 -0.05 -29.63
CA ASP A 309 17.79 -0.64 -28.32
C ASP A 309 16.90 0.01 -27.24
N ASP A 310 17.51 0.59 -26.21
CA ASP A 310 16.81 1.24 -25.08
C ASP A 310 16.54 2.75 -25.33
N GLU A 311 16.80 3.25 -26.55
CA GLU A 311 16.67 4.66 -26.90
C GLU A 311 15.61 4.89 -27.98
N VAL A 312 14.79 5.90 -27.74
CA VAL A 312 13.80 6.41 -28.70
C VAL A 312 14.20 7.84 -29.08
N VAL A 313 14.47 8.07 -30.37
CA VAL A 313 14.80 9.38 -30.89
C VAL A 313 13.58 9.97 -31.59
N VAL A 314 13.15 11.15 -31.12
CA VAL A 314 12.01 11.89 -31.68
C VAL A 314 12.54 13.17 -32.36
N SER A 315 12.27 13.33 -33.64
CA SER A 315 12.78 14.49 -34.43
C SER A 315 11.76 14.95 -35.48
N LYS A 316 11.91 16.18 -35.95
CA LYS A 316 11.23 16.61 -37.18
C LYS A 316 11.85 15.88 -38.38
N PRO A 317 11.04 15.63 -39.42
CA PRO A 317 11.51 15.04 -40.68
C PRO A 317 12.65 15.82 -41.33
#